data_1a4097d06d5c1f712875d7bd950e6b06
#
_entry.id   1a4097d06d5c1f712875d7bd950e6b06
#
_cell.length_a   1.000
_cell.length_b   1.000
_cell.length_c   1.000
_cell.angle_alpha   90.00
_cell.angle_beta   90.00
_cell.angle_gamma   90.00
#
_symmetry.space_group_name_H-M   'P 1'
#
loop_
_entity.id
_entity.type
_entity.pdbx_description
1 polymer ?
#
loop_
_entity_poly.entity_id
_entity_poly.type
_entity_poly.pdbx_seq_one_letter_code
_entity_poly.pdbx_strand_id
1 'polypeptide(L)'
;MDTAAPSSSEQSSSKQLLDELLAEPAERFERRIQRAKKKEYSKRSAEDWMKHDCANSGLVERLRSTIPDTVERCESSELTEEEFRERFERKNVPALIAGLDRDWPARSQWTLERLLRDYGSERFKVGEDDDGYAVYVKMRHYLRYLLTTKDDSPL
;
A
#
# COMPACT_ATOMS: atom_id res chain seq x y z
N MET A 1 6.26 20.78 18.82
CA MET A 1 5.25 19.88 19.36
C MET A 1 5.89 18.51 19.45
N ASP A 2 6.19 18.08 20.67
CA ASP A 2 6.87 16.81 20.94
C ASP A 2 5.98 15.64 20.49
N THR A 3 6.34 14.97 19.43
CA THR A 3 5.78 13.67 19.06
C THR A 3 6.55 12.59 19.79
N ALA A 4 6.15 12.34 21.04
CA ALA A 4 6.67 11.22 21.81
C ALA A 4 6.41 9.90 21.07
N ALA A 5 7.41 9.03 21.01
CA ALA A 5 7.24 7.67 20.51
C ALA A 5 6.16 6.94 21.34
N PRO A 6 5.32 6.11 20.73
CA PRO A 6 4.24 5.42 21.43
C PRO A 6 4.82 4.54 22.55
N SER A 7 4.15 4.56 23.71
CA SER A 7 4.56 3.76 24.87
C SER A 7 4.43 2.26 24.57
N SER A 8 5.20 1.42 25.28
CA SER A 8 5.17 -0.04 25.11
C SER A 8 3.77 -0.64 25.34
N SER A 9 2.92 0.00 26.13
CA SER A 9 1.53 -0.39 26.36
C SER A 9 0.63 -0.10 25.17
N GLU A 10 0.86 1.01 24.46
CA GLU A 10 0.11 1.35 23.24
C GLU A 10 0.47 0.43 22.08
N GLN A 11 1.73 0.05 21.95
CA GLN A 11 2.19 -0.92 20.94
C GLN A 11 1.58 -2.32 21.17
N SER A 12 1.49 -2.76 22.43
CA SER A 12 0.85 -4.05 22.77
C SER A 12 -0.65 -4.04 22.44
N SER A 13 -1.36 -2.97 22.82
CA SER A 13 -2.79 -2.82 22.51
C SER A 13 -3.06 -2.72 21.02
N SER A 14 -2.20 -2.05 20.27
CA SER A 14 -2.34 -1.88 18.82
C SER A 14 -2.18 -3.18 18.05
N LYS A 15 -1.18 -3.99 18.39
CA LYS A 15 -0.97 -5.33 17.80
C LYS A 15 -2.18 -6.25 18.04
N GLN A 16 -2.75 -6.18 19.24
CA GLN A 16 -3.92 -6.97 19.60
C GLN A 16 -5.12 -6.66 18.67
N LEU A 17 -5.33 -5.42 18.25
CA LEU A 17 -6.41 -5.07 17.32
C LEU A 17 -6.28 -5.72 15.94
N LEU A 18 -5.06 -5.84 15.41
CA LEU A 18 -4.84 -6.54 14.14
C LEU A 18 -5.05 -8.05 14.30
N ASP A 19 -4.57 -8.63 15.40
CA ASP A 19 -4.77 -10.05 15.70
C ASP A 19 -6.27 -10.37 15.84
N GLU A 20 -7.04 -9.52 16.51
CA GLU A 20 -8.49 -9.61 16.60
C GLU A 20 -9.17 -9.51 15.22
N LEU A 21 -8.74 -8.56 14.37
CA LEU A 21 -9.24 -8.44 13.02
C LEU A 21 -8.99 -9.71 12.20
N LEU A 22 -7.81 -10.31 12.31
CA LEU A 22 -7.43 -11.52 11.60
C LEU A 22 -8.17 -12.77 12.12
N ALA A 23 -8.54 -12.78 13.40
CA ALA A 23 -9.31 -13.85 14.03
C ALA A 23 -10.81 -13.84 13.66
N GLU A 24 -11.35 -12.73 13.13
CA GLU A 24 -12.75 -12.69 12.69
C GLU A 24 -13.00 -13.69 11.54
N PRO A 25 -14.24 -14.26 11.41
CA PRO A 25 -14.56 -15.19 10.33
C PRO A 25 -14.25 -14.61 8.93
N ALA A 26 -13.47 -15.34 8.14
CA ALA A 26 -13.00 -14.89 6.82
C ALA A 26 -14.16 -14.60 5.86
N GLU A 27 -15.19 -15.44 5.83
CA GLU A 27 -16.32 -15.39 4.89
C GLU A 27 -17.01 -14.01 4.82
N ARG A 28 -17.11 -13.32 5.96
CA ARG A 28 -17.75 -11.99 6.02
C ARG A 28 -16.95 -10.95 5.26
N PHE A 29 -15.62 -11.01 5.39
CA PHE A 29 -14.69 -10.07 4.73
C PHE A 29 -14.58 -10.42 3.25
N GLU A 30 -14.38 -11.68 2.93
CA GLU A 30 -14.28 -12.18 1.56
C GLU A 30 -15.48 -11.74 0.72
N ARG A 31 -16.70 -11.94 1.23
CA ARG A 31 -17.91 -11.48 0.53
C ARG A 31 -17.92 -9.98 0.26
N ARG A 32 -17.34 -9.15 1.13
CA ARG A 32 -17.25 -7.71 0.94
C ARG A 32 -16.20 -7.34 -0.11
N ILE A 33 -15.04 -7.97 -0.05
CA ILE A 33 -13.95 -7.77 -1.01
C ILE A 33 -14.38 -8.26 -2.40
N GLN A 34 -14.93 -9.47 -2.51
CA GLN A 34 -15.41 -10.00 -3.79
C GLN A 34 -16.50 -9.14 -4.42
N ARG A 35 -17.37 -8.53 -3.60
CA ARG A 35 -18.37 -7.58 -4.10
C ARG A 35 -17.74 -6.30 -4.64
N ALA A 36 -16.69 -5.79 -4.00
CA ALA A 36 -15.96 -4.62 -4.46
C ALA A 36 -15.21 -4.93 -5.76
N LYS A 37 -14.47 -6.03 -5.82
CA LYS A 37 -13.76 -6.50 -7.04
C LYS A 37 -14.71 -6.68 -8.22
N LYS A 38 -15.86 -7.32 -7.99
CA LYS A 38 -16.87 -7.52 -9.04
C LYS A 38 -17.45 -6.19 -9.54
N LYS A 39 -17.53 -5.18 -8.68
CA LYS A 39 -18.00 -3.85 -9.07
C LYS A 39 -16.94 -3.13 -9.88
N GLU A 40 -15.67 -3.19 -9.47
CA GLU A 40 -14.55 -2.54 -10.13
C GLU A 40 -14.26 -3.16 -11.51
N TYR A 41 -14.30 -4.49 -11.58
CA TYR A 41 -14.02 -5.25 -12.81
C TYR A 41 -15.18 -6.18 -13.18
N SER A 42 -16.29 -5.60 -13.59
CA SER A 42 -17.53 -6.36 -13.88
C SER A 42 -17.38 -7.40 -14.97
N LYS A 43 -16.47 -7.15 -15.94
CA LYS A 43 -16.20 -8.01 -17.11
C LYS A 43 -15.09 -9.04 -16.90
N ARG A 44 -14.43 -9.05 -15.73
CA ARG A 44 -13.33 -9.98 -15.41
C ARG A 44 -13.67 -10.81 -14.19
N SER A 45 -13.30 -12.07 -14.23
CA SER A 45 -13.37 -12.96 -13.08
C SER A 45 -12.03 -12.97 -12.33
N ALA A 46 -12.04 -13.40 -11.07
CA ALA A 46 -10.79 -13.64 -10.32
C ALA A 46 -9.89 -14.66 -11.06
N GLU A 47 -10.48 -15.63 -11.74
CA GLU A 47 -9.78 -16.63 -12.55
C GLU A 47 -9.01 -16.00 -13.72
N ASP A 48 -9.51 -14.90 -14.30
CA ASP A 48 -8.82 -14.21 -15.41
C ASP A 48 -7.52 -13.56 -14.95
N TRP A 49 -7.46 -13.08 -13.71
CA TRP A 49 -6.24 -12.55 -13.11
C TRP A 49 -5.25 -13.65 -12.74
N MET A 50 -5.74 -14.75 -12.18
CA MET A 50 -4.91 -15.89 -11.76
C MET A 50 -4.26 -16.64 -12.93
N LYS A 51 -4.79 -16.52 -14.13
CA LYS A 51 -4.18 -17.13 -15.36
C LYS A 51 -2.77 -16.65 -15.63
N HIS A 52 -2.43 -15.44 -15.20
CA HIS A 52 -1.12 -14.85 -15.46
C HIS A 52 -0.07 -15.24 -14.43
N ASP A 53 -0.50 -15.70 -13.26
CA ASP A 53 0.37 -16.08 -12.13
C ASP A 53 1.57 -15.12 -11.94
N CYS A 54 1.27 -13.82 -11.97
CA CYS A 54 2.29 -12.76 -11.99
C CYS A 54 3.17 -12.81 -10.74
N ALA A 55 2.59 -13.14 -9.59
CA ALA A 55 3.30 -13.25 -8.33
C ALA A 55 4.41 -14.32 -8.37
N ASN A 56 4.19 -15.44 -9.08
CA ASN A 56 5.13 -16.56 -9.17
C ASN A 56 5.88 -16.62 -10.51
N SER A 57 5.65 -15.67 -11.40
CA SER A 57 6.23 -15.67 -12.75
C SER A 57 7.76 -15.51 -12.80
N GLY A 58 8.39 -15.10 -11.69
CA GLY A 58 9.81 -14.73 -11.64
C GLY A 58 10.14 -13.50 -12.50
N LEU A 59 9.13 -12.72 -12.91
CA LEU A 59 9.32 -11.56 -13.78
C LEU A 59 10.22 -10.51 -13.12
N VAL A 60 10.02 -10.23 -11.84
CA VAL A 60 10.80 -9.23 -11.11
C VAL A 60 12.27 -9.62 -11.06
N GLU A 61 12.57 -10.89 -10.80
CA GLU A 61 13.93 -11.43 -10.76
C GLU A 61 14.59 -11.36 -12.14
N ARG A 62 13.84 -11.72 -13.19
CA ARG A 62 14.35 -11.59 -14.57
C ARG A 62 14.63 -10.14 -14.95
N LEU A 63 13.72 -9.21 -14.60
CA LEU A 63 13.94 -7.79 -14.86
C LEU A 63 15.16 -7.26 -14.10
N ARG A 64 15.33 -7.61 -12.83
CA ARG A 64 16.50 -7.22 -12.03
C ARG A 64 17.80 -7.74 -12.59
N SER A 65 17.81 -8.92 -13.19
CA SER A 65 19.01 -9.51 -13.79
C SER A 65 19.33 -8.98 -15.19
N THR A 66 18.35 -8.43 -15.90
CA THR A 66 18.51 -7.99 -17.30
C THR A 66 18.54 -6.49 -17.48
N ILE A 67 17.88 -5.74 -16.59
CA ILE A 67 17.83 -4.28 -16.66
C ILE A 67 18.77 -3.70 -15.60
N PRO A 68 19.84 -3.00 -16.00
CA PRO A 68 20.73 -2.35 -15.04
C PRO A 68 19.95 -1.26 -14.28
N ASP A 69 20.12 -1.23 -12.97
CA ASP A 69 19.62 -0.14 -12.14
C ASP A 69 20.52 1.08 -12.30
N THR A 70 20.13 2.00 -13.16
CA THR A 70 20.87 3.23 -13.47
C THR A 70 20.30 4.47 -12.78
N VAL A 71 19.26 4.29 -11.95
CA VAL A 71 18.67 5.40 -11.22
C VAL A 71 19.60 5.85 -10.10
N GLU A 72 20.05 7.08 -10.16
CA GLU A 72 20.92 7.65 -9.14
C GLU A 72 20.19 7.79 -7.81
N ARG A 73 20.88 7.43 -6.71
CA ARG A 73 20.36 7.53 -5.34
C ARG A 73 21.11 8.60 -4.57
N CYS A 74 20.37 9.50 -3.95
CA CYS A 74 20.91 10.59 -3.14
C CYS A 74 20.25 10.61 -1.77
N GLU A 75 20.99 11.05 -0.76
CA GLU A 75 20.42 11.40 0.54
C GLU A 75 19.91 12.84 0.50
N SER A 76 18.72 13.10 1.06
CA SER A 76 18.11 14.43 1.10
C SER A 76 18.96 15.46 1.86
N SER A 77 19.73 15.00 2.85
CA SER A 77 20.65 15.84 3.62
C SER A 77 21.88 16.29 2.84
N GLU A 78 22.21 15.64 1.74
CA GLU A 78 23.39 15.86 0.92
C GLU A 78 23.05 16.51 -0.43
N LEU A 79 21.77 16.73 -0.72
CA LEU A 79 21.27 17.22 -1.99
C LEU A 79 20.59 18.58 -1.80
N THR A 80 21.21 19.63 -2.29
CA THR A 80 20.58 20.95 -2.33
C THR A 80 19.56 21.07 -3.47
N GLU A 81 18.64 22.02 -3.35
CA GLU A 81 17.65 22.29 -4.40
C GLU A 81 18.31 22.66 -5.75
N GLU A 82 19.40 23.43 -5.71
CA GLU A 82 20.16 23.81 -6.90
C GLU A 82 20.79 22.60 -7.59
N GLU A 83 21.43 21.72 -6.81
CA GLU A 83 22.01 20.47 -7.32
C GLU A 83 20.94 19.54 -7.89
N PHE A 84 19.78 19.45 -7.23
CA PHE A 84 18.67 18.67 -7.76
C PHE A 84 18.22 19.20 -9.13
N ARG A 85 18.06 20.52 -9.27
CA ARG A 85 17.69 21.14 -10.55
C ARG A 85 18.70 20.87 -11.64
N GLU A 86 20.00 21.07 -11.36
CA GLU A 86 21.06 20.90 -12.36
C GLU A 86 21.28 19.43 -12.76
N ARG A 87 21.23 18.53 -11.77
CA ARG A 87 21.57 17.12 -12.02
C ARG A 87 20.43 16.33 -12.60
N PHE A 88 19.20 16.62 -12.21
CA PHE A 88 18.03 15.79 -12.49
C PHE A 88 16.93 16.54 -13.24
N GLU A 89 16.43 17.65 -12.71
CA GLU A 89 15.26 18.34 -13.27
C GLU A 89 15.55 18.85 -14.69
N ARG A 90 16.61 19.64 -14.88
CA ARG A 90 16.98 20.18 -16.19
C ARG A 90 17.35 19.13 -17.23
N LYS A 91 17.83 17.99 -16.77
CA LYS A 91 18.22 16.88 -17.65
C LYS A 91 17.09 15.89 -17.90
N ASN A 92 15.94 16.05 -17.23
CA ASN A 92 14.82 15.11 -17.25
C ASN A 92 15.25 13.67 -16.94
N VAL A 93 16.13 13.48 -15.95
CA VAL A 93 16.54 12.15 -15.50
C VAL A 93 15.92 11.81 -14.15
N PRO A 94 15.53 10.55 -13.92
CA PRO A 94 14.97 10.14 -12.64
C PRO A 94 16.04 10.12 -11.55
N ALA A 95 15.61 10.40 -10.31
CA ALA A 95 16.42 10.23 -9.10
C ALA A 95 15.59 9.60 -7.98
N LEU A 96 16.25 8.84 -7.12
CA LEU A 96 15.66 8.34 -5.89
C LEU A 96 16.29 9.09 -4.72
N ILE A 97 15.49 9.91 -4.04
CA ILE A 97 15.97 10.71 -2.91
C ILE A 97 15.50 10.04 -1.62
N ALA A 98 16.47 9.54 -0.86
CA ALA A 98 16.21 8.92 0.44
C ALA A 98 16.12 9.98 1.55
N GLY A 99 15.36 9.69 2.59
CA GLY A 99 15.31 10.50 3.81
C GLY A 99 14.45 11.74 3.78
N LEU A 100 13.74 12.05 2.68
CA LEU A 100 12.81 13.19 2.62
C LEU A 100 11.67 13.09 3.64
N ASP A 101 11.30 11.88 4.00
CA ASP A 101 10.16 11.57 4.86
C ASP A 101 10.57 11.28 6.32
N ARG A 102 11.85 11.44 6.70
CA ARG A 102 12.35 11.06 8.03
C ARG A 102 11.56 11.69 9.17
N ASP A 103 11.24 12.97 9.01
CA ASP A 103 10.56 13.77 10.03
C ASP A 103 9.04 13.84 9.81
N TRP A 104 8.51 13.09 8.85
CA TRP A 104 7.07 13.10 8.60
C TRP A 104 6.32 12.36 9.71
N PRO A 105 5.34 13.02 10.34
CA PRO A 105 4.50 12.37 11.33
C PRO A 105 3.82 11.10 10.80
N ALA A 106 3.58 11.04 9.49
CA ALA A 106 2.98 9.89 8.83
C ALA A 106 3.76 8.59 9.08
N ARG A 107 5.09 8.63 9.18
CA ARG A 107 5.91 7.43 9.45
C ARG A 107 5.54 6.72 10.76
N SER A 108 5.20 7.49 11.78
CA SER A 108 4.80 6.96 13.09
C SER A 108 3.28 6.90 13.26
N GLN A 109 2.53 7.67 12.47
CA GLN A 109 1.09 7.79 12.64
C GLN A 109 0.27 6.93 11.66
N TRP A 110 0.82 6.57 10.49
CA TRP A 110 0.09 5.78 9.51
C TRP A 110 0.47 4.30 9.59
N THR A 111 0.44 3.76 10.80
CA THR A 111 0.56 2.31 10.99
C THR A 111 -0.78 1.63 10.72
N LEU A 112 -0.76 0.34 10.33
CA LEU A 112 -1.98 -0.43 10.05
C LEU A 112 -2.90 -0.48 11.26
N GLU A 113 -2.33 -0.63 12.45
CA GLU A 113 -3.05 -0.66 13.72
C GLU A 113 -3.78 0.66 13.99
N ARG A 114 -3.08 1.78 13.75
CA ARG A 114 -3.67 3.10 13.97
C ARG A 114 -4.75 3.40 12.94
N LEU A 115 -4.52 3.04 11.69
CA LEU A 115 -5.54 3.14 10.64
C LEU A 115 -6.76 2.27 10.97
N LEU A 116 -6.56 1.08 11.51
CA LEU A 116 -7.66 0.21 11.94
C LEU A 116 -8.45 0.82 13.11
N ARG A 117 -7.73 1.32 14.12
CA ARG A 117 -8.33 1.91 15.33
C ARG A 117 -9.14 3.16 15.01
N ASP A 118 -8.53 4.08 14.27
CA ASP A 118 -9.07 5.43 14.08
C ASP A 118 -10.07 5.48 12.91
N TYR A 119 -9.88 4.64 11.88
CA TYR A 119 -10.64 4.68 10.64
C TYR A 119 -11.27 3.34 10.22
N GLY A 120 -11.19 2.30 11.05
CA GLY A 120 -11.64 0.94 10.71
C GLY A 120 -13.08 0.85 10.20
N SER A 121 -13.98 1.70 10.68
CA SER A 121 -15.39 1.78 10.24
C SER A 121 -15.61 2.66 9.02
N GLU A 122 -14.67 3.54 8.70
CA GLU A 122 -14.79 4.50 7.62
C GLU A 122 -14.65 3.84 6.24
N ARG A 123 -15.32 4.43 5.24
CA ARG A 123 -15.27 3.95 3.86
C ARG A 123 -14.30 4.79 3.03
N PHE A 124 -13.40 4.13 2.36
CA PHE A 124 -12.43 4.74 1.48
C PHE A 124 -12.65 4.31 0.03
N LYS A 125 -12.36 5.19 -0.90
CA LYS A 125 -12.30 4.86 -2.32
C LYS A 125 -11.09 3.94 -2.55
N VAL A 126 -11.34 2.79 -3.15
CA VAL A 126 -10.31 1.80 -3.50
C VAL A 126 -10.09 1.68 -5.00
N GLY A 127 -11.03 2.14 -5.80
CA GLY A 127 -10.95 2.13 -7.25
C GLY A 127 -12.16 2.81 -7.89
N GLU A 128 -12.32 2.60 -9.18
CA GLU A 128 -13.46 3.03 -9.99
C GLU A 128 -14.00 1.84 -10.77
N ASP A 129 -15.31 1.79 -11.00
CA ASP A 129 -15.90 0.78 -11.87
C ASP A 129 -15.74 1.15 -13.35
N ASP A 130 -16.18 0.24 -14.24
CA ASP A 130 -16.06 0.41 -15.69
C ASP A 130 -16.77 1.67 -16.23
N ASP A 131 -17.68 2.25 -15.45
CA ASP A 131 -18.43 3.48 -15.78
C ASP A 131 -17.84 4.73 -15.09
N GLY A 132 -16.73 4.58 -14.34
CA GLY A 132 -16.04 5.66 -13.64
C GLY A 132 -16.61 6.00 -12.27
N TYR A 133 -17.55 5.21 -11.73
CA TYR A 133 -18.06 5.42 -10.38
C TYR A 133 -17.15 4.84 -9.31
N ALA A 134 -16.94 5.60 -8.26
CA ALA A 134 -16.07 5.21 -7.15
C ALA A 134 -16.54 3.93 -6.44
N VAL A 135 -15.60 3.01 -6.23
CA VAL A 135 -15.79 1.80 -5.43
C VAL A 135 -15.25 2.06 -4.02
N TYR A 136 -16.07 1.78 -3.02
CA TYR A 136 -15.74 2.04 -1.62
C TYR A 136 -15.73 0.76 -0.78
N VAL A 137 -14.71 0.64 0.06
CA VAL A 137 -14.57 -0.43 1.06
C VAL A 137 -14.30 0.18 2.43
N LYS A 138 -14.75 -0.45 3.51
CA LYS A 138 -14.34 -0.04 4.85
C LYS A 138 -12.87 -0.31 5.07
N MET A 139 -12.17 0.57 5.78
CA MET A 139 -10.73 0.43 6.08
C MET A 139 -10.41 -0.92 6.70
N ARG A 140 -11.19 -1.41 7.68
CA ARG A 140 -10.98 -2.72 8.29
C ARG A 140 -11.02 -3.88 7.29
N HIS A 141 -11.87 -3.82 6.27
CA HIS A 141 -11.93 -4.86 5.24
C HIS A 141 -10.72 -4.78 4.30
N TYR A 142 -10.32 -3.57 3.95
CA TYR A 142 -9.15 -3.34 3.12
C TYR A 142 -7.86 -3.76 3.82
N LEU A 143 -7.67 -3.41 5.10
CA LEU A 143 -6.49 -3.82 5.88
C LEU A 143 -6.40 -5.34 6.00
N ARG A 144 -7.53 -6.02 6.27
CA ARG A 144 -7.53 -7.48 6.28
C ARG A 144 -7.17 -8.06 4.92
N TYR A 145 -7.73 -7.50 3.83
CA TYR A 145 -7.38 -7.90 2.47
C TYR A 145 -5.87 -7.78 2.22
N LEU A 146 -5.27 -6.64 2.52
CA LEU A 146 -3.82 -6.43 2.39
C LEU A 146 -3.00 -7.48 3.13
N LEU A 147 -3.44 -7.89 4.32
CA LEU A 147 -2.70 -8.83 5.16
C LEU A 147 -2.91 -10.31 4.78
N THR A 148 -4.00 -10.63 4.09
CA THR A 148 -4.39 -12.03 3.85
C THR A 148 -4.47 -12.42 2.39
N THR A 149 -4.46 -11.45 1.46
CA THR A 149 -4.57 -11.77 0.03
C THR A 149 -3.34 -12.52 -0.48
N LYS A 150 -3.59 -13.49 -1.35
CA LYS A 150 -2.56 -14.28 -2.04
C LYS A 150 -2.80 -14.32 -3.54
N ASP A 151 -3.80 -13.59 -4.02
CA ASP A 151 -4.14 -13.54 -5.43
C ASP A 151 -3.56 -12.28 -6.11
N ASP A 152 -3.46 -12.31 -7.43
CA ASP A 152 -2.98 -11.19 -8.27
C ASP A 152 -4.09 -10.19 -8.60
N SER A 153 -5.31 -10.44 -8.16
CA SER A 153 -6.45 -9.59 -8.47
C SER A 153 -6.39 -8.30 -7.64
N PRO A 154 -6.34 -7.14 -8.28
CA PRO A 154 -6.28 -5.87 -7.56
C PRO A 154 -7.61 -5.53 -6.87
N LEU A 155 -7.48 -4.69 -5.84
CA LEU A 155 -8.57 -3.94 -5.25
C LEU A 155 -8.06 -2.56 -4.92
#